data_e7b1b4355aba64448dba29534d3e8400
#
_entry.id   e7b1b4355aba64448dba29534d3e8400
#
_cell.length_a   1.000
_cell.length_b   1.000
_cell.length_c   1.000
_cell.angle_alpha   90.00
_cell.angle_beta   90.00
_cell.angle_gamma   90.00
#
_symmetry.space_group_name_H-M   'P 1'
#
loop_
_entity.id
_entity.type
_entity.pdbx_description
1 polymer ?
#
loop_
_entity_poly.entity_id
_entity_poly.type
_entity_poly.pdbx_seq_one_letter_code
_entity_poly.pdbx_strand_id
1 'polypeptide(L)'
;AVFGHGWNPNGFETEGLEEKLNEAYSDRAVIVFAADRSTCMMNRKAEEAYGFNPKECYPEAYHKIMPEYLNDRDFIEPEFKDYMKLMNSRGVTTVKEMGFDDFYGFDSFLKEKEEKKELSLRTFFMSQPVGEGINIEHGKRMREKFQGDFVRFSGYNRMTDGTVASTKGDLLEPYEGTNMHCSIQVDYPMIEKEVQLADENGFR
;
A
#
# COMPACT_ATOMS: atom_id res chain seq x y z
N ALA A 1 8.35 -16.22 2.70
CA ALA A 1 9.32 -15.13 2.54
C ALA A 1 9.60 -14.43 3.87
N VAL A 2 10.69 -13.66 3.96
CA VAL A 2 11.03 -12.82 5.11
C VAL A 2 11.02 -11.37 4.65
N PHE A 3 10.27 -10.52 5.35
CA PHE A 3 10.24 -9.08 5.08
C PHE A 3 10.86 -8.31 6.23
N GLY A 4 11.82 -7.44 5.89
CA GLY A 4 12.36 -6.43 6.78
C GLY A 4 11.95 -5.05 6.31
N HIS A 5 11.83 -4.11 7.24
CA HIS A 5 11.57 -2.71 6.95
C HIS A 5 12.37 -1.80 7.90
N GLY A 6 12.71 -0.61 7.41
CA GLY A 6 13.37 0.38 8.24
C GLY A 6 14.89 0.45 8.07
N TRP A 7 15.44 -0.23 7.08
CA TRP A 7 16.83 -0.10 6.70
C TRP A 7 17.15 1.34 6.25
N ASN A 8 18.27 1.88 6.76
CA ASN A 8 18.76 3.19 6.32
C ASN A 8 19.86 3.00 5.28
N PRO A 9 19.64 3.30 3.99
CA PRO A 9 20.61 3.12 2.92
C PRO A 9 21.88 3.99 3.08
N ASN A 10 21.81 5.06 3.88
CA ASN A 10 22.93 5.93 4.17
C ASN A 10 23.62 5.61 5.52
N GLY A 11 23.12 4.62 6.25
CA GLY A 11 23.54 4.34 7.63
C GLY A 11 24.69 3.33 7.77
N PHE A 12 24.95 2.52 6.74
CA PHE A 12 26.04 1.54 6.73
C PHE A 12 26.36 1.07 5.30
N GLU A 13 27.55 0.46 5.15
CA GLU A 13 27.97 -0.08 3.87
C GLU A 13 27.08 -1.23 3.41
N THR A 14 26.58 -1.13 2.18
CA THR A 14 25.71 -2.13 1.57
C THR A 14 26.45 -3.08 0.64
N GLU A 15 27.75 -2.80 0.36
CA GLU A 15 28.58 -3.64 -0.49
C GLU A 15 28.70 -5.07 0.09
N GLY A 16 28.44 -6.05 -0.76
CA GLY A 16 28.45 -7.47 -0.37
C GLY A 16 27.30 -7.92 0.54
N LEU A 17 26.30 -7.07 0.80
CA LEU A 17 25.19 -7.43 1.68
C LEU A 17 24.20 -8.38 1.01
N GLU A 18 24.06 -8.29 -0.31
CA GLU A 18 23.24 -9.23 -1.09
C GLU A 18 23.83 -10.65 -1.04
N GLU A 19 25.14 -10.79 -1.19
CA GLU A 19 25.82 -12.07 -1.05
C GLU A 19 25.64 -12.66 0.36
N LYS A 20 25.75 -11.85 1.39
CA LYS A 20 25.48 -12.27 2.77
C LYS A 20 24.03 -12.71 2.98
N LEU A 21 23.07 -12.03 2.36
CA LEU A 21 21.65 -12.44 2.38
C LEU A 21 21.47 -13.77 1.64
N ASN A 22 22.15 -13.98 0.51
CA ASN A 22 22.12 -15.22 -0.25
C ASN A 22 22.71 -16.40 0.53
N GLU A 23 23.80 -16.17 1.27
CA GLU A 23 24.43 -17.19 2.12
C GLU A 23 23.58 -17.52 3.36
N ALA A 24 23.06 -16.49 4.05
CA ALA A 24 22.29 -16.66 5.29
C ALA A 24 20.89 -17.24 5.05
N TYR A 25 20.30 -16.97 3.89
CA TYR A 25 18.92 -17.34 3.56
C TYR A 25 18.81 -17.97 2.16
N SER A 26 19.59 -19.03 1.95
CA SER A 26 19.63 -19.73 0.65
C SER A 26 18.34 -20.49 0.32
N ASP A 27 17.50 -20.77 1.33
CA ASP A 27 16.27 -21.57 1.23
C ASP A 27 15.00 -20.75 1.05
N ARG A 28 15.03 -19.44 1.29
CA ARG A 28 13.83 -18.58 1.29
C ARG A 28 14.07 -17.20 0.72
N ALA A 29 13.01 -16.58 0.20
CA ALA A 29 13.04 -15.20 -0.26
C ALA A 29 13.17 -14.23 0.93
N VAL A 30 14.08 -13.26 0.82
CA VAL A 30 14.27 -12.18 1.80
C VAL A 30 14.26 -10.85 1.09
N ILE A 31 13.46 -9.92 1.58
CA ILE A 31 13.38 -8.53 1.10
C ILE A 31 13.46 -7.59 2.29
N VAL A 32 14.34 -6.60 2.22
CA VAL A 32 14.50 -5.57 3.25
C VAL A 32 14.27 -4.20 2.61
N PHE A 33 13.20 -3.54 3.00
CA PHE A 33 12.83 -2.22 2.48
C PHE A 33 13.55 -1.11 3.23
N ALA A 34 14.01 -0.11 2.49
CA ALA A 34 14.54 1.11 3.08
C ALA A 34 13.46 1.84 3.90
N ALA A 35 13.90 2.58 4.92
CA ALA A 35 12.99 3.34 5.79
C ALA A 35 12.22 4.42 5.03
N ASP A 36 12.84 5.04 4.04
CA ASP A 36 12.26 6.05 3.15
C ASP A 36 11.49 5.45 1.96
N ARG A 37 11.44 4.12 1.86
CA ARG A 37 10.77 3.37 0.80
C ARG A 37 11.32 3.61 -0.62
N SER A 38 12.50 4.22 -0.76
CA SER A 38 13.11 4.54 -2.04
C SER A 38 13.70 3.32 -2.75
N THR A 39 14.10 2.31 -1.97
CA THR A 39 14.77 1.11 -2.47
C THR A 39 14.56 -0.08 -1.54
N CYS A 40 14.96 -1.23 -1.97
CA CYS A 40 15.06 -2.43 -1.14
C CYS A 40 16.35 -3.22 -1.45
N MET A 41 16.71 -4.10 -0.54
CA MET A 41 17.65 -5.19 -0.78
C MET A 41 16.87 -6.49 -0.82
N MET A 42 17.32 -7.39 -1.68
CA MET A 42 16.74 -8.73 -1.76
C MET A 42 17.81 -9.76 -2.07
N ASN A 43 17.53 -11.00 -1.70
CA ASN A 43 18.37 -12.11 -2.10
C ASN A 43 17.88 -12.69 -3.43
N ARG A 44 18.71 -13.55 -4.06
CA ARG A 44 18.41 -14.21 -5.34
C ARG A 44 17.06 -14.97 -5.31
N LYS A 45 16.70 -15.58 -4.19
CA LYS A 45 15.42 -16.25 -4.04
C LYS A 45 14.22 -15.31 -4.16
N ALA A 46 14.35 -14.08 -3.68
CA ALA A 46 13.31 -13.08 -3.83
C ALA A 46 13.22 -12.57 -5.28
N GLU A 47 14.36 -12.34 -5.94
CA GLU A 47 14.38 -11.97 -7.35
C GLU A 47 13.73 -13.06 -8.23
N GLU A 48 14.09 -14.32 -8.00
CA GLU A 48 13.53 -15.47 -8.73
C GLU A 48 12.02 -15.62 -8.47
N ALA A 49 11.58 -15.50 -7.21
CA ALA A 49 10.18 -15.72 -6.82
C ALA A 49 9.25 -14.61 -7.32
N TYR A 50 9.70 -13.36 -7.29
CA TYR A 50 8.85 -12.20 -7.55
C TYR A 50 9.20 -11.47 -8.86
N GLY A 51 10.35 -11.73 -9.45
CA GLY A 51 10.82 -11.09 -10.69
C GLY A 51 11.01 -9.58 -10.53
N PHE A 52 11.53 -9.14 -9.38
CA PHE A 52 11.72 -7.71 -9.11
C PHE A 52 12.96 -7.14 -9.77
N ASN A 53 12.86 -5.85 -10.12
CA ASN A 53 14.01 -4.98 -10.29
C ASN A 53 14.32 -4.30 -8.93
N PRO A 54 15.50 -4.53 -8.32
CA PRO A 54 15.84 -3.93 -7.02
C PRO A 54 15.76 -2.40 -6.99
N LYS A 55 15.93 -1.73 -8.15
CA LYS A 55 15.88 -0.26 -8.27
C LYS A 55 14.45 0.32 -8.28
N GLU A 56 13.44 -0.51 -8.54
CA GLU A 56 12.04 -0.12 -8.71
C GLU A 56 11.11 -0.91 -7.78
N CYS A 57 11.70 -1.55 -6.77
CA CYS A 57 11.03 -2.65 -6.08
C CYS A 57 9.86 -2.25 -5.17
N TYR A 58 9.75 -1.02 -4.72
CA TYR A 58 8.75 -0.72 -3.68
C TYR A 58 7.30 -0.86 -4.15
N PRO A 59 6.84 -0.20 -5.21
CA PRO A 59 5.47 -0.40 -5.71
C PRO A 59 5.23 -1.83 -6.16
N GLU A 60 6.16 -2.41 -6.94
CA GLU A 60 6.03 -3.78 -7.43
C GLU A 60 6.03 -4.82 -6.31
N ALA A 61 6.86 -4.63 -5.28
CA ALA A 61 6.91 -5.51 -4.13
C ALA A 61 5.56 -5.56 -3.42
N TYR A 62 4.96 -4.41 -3.17
CA TYR A 62 3.62 -4.34 -2.57
C TYR A 62 2.60 -5.11 -3.40
N HIS A 63 2.53 -4.86 -4.70
CA HIS A 63 1.56 -5.47 -5.59
C HIS A 63 1.72 -6.99 -5.75
N LYS A 64 2.94 -7.51 -5.63
CA LYS A 64 3.22 -8.94 -5.80
C LYS A 64 3.23 -9.70 -4.48
N ILE A 65 3.67 -9.08 -3.40
CA ILE A 65 3.86 -9.74 -2.10
C ILE A 65 2.59 -9.66 -1.25
N MET A 66 1.95 -8.51 -1.18
CA MET A 66 0.78 -8.33 -0.31
C MET A 66 -0.37 -9.30 -0.62
N PRO A 67 -0.71 -9.61 -1.90
CA PRO A 67 -1.72 -10.61 -2.20
C PRO A 67 -1.41 -12.00 -1.63
N GLU A 68 -0.15 -12.42 -1.61
CA GLU A 68 0.27 -13.70 -1.05
C GLU A 68 -0.09 -13.80 0.44
N TYR A 69 0.24 -12.76 1.23
CA TYR A 69 -0.06 -12.72 2.67
C TYR A 69 -1.53 -12.48 2.96
N LEU A 70 -2.17 -11.55 2.23
CA LEU A 70 -3.58 -11.22 2.46
C LEU A 70 -4.54 -12.34 2.04
N ASN A 71 -4.10 -13.26 1.19
CA ASN A 71 -4.87 -14.45 0.79
C ASN A 71 -4.46 -15.72 1.57
N ASP A 72 -3.37 -15.70 2.33
CA ASP A 72 -3.02 -16.79 3.25
C ASP A 72 -3.87 -16.70 4.51
N ARG A 73 -4.85 -17.59 4.62
CA ARG A 73 -5.81 -17.60 5.73
C ARG A 73 -5.15 -17.91 7.06
N ASP A 74 -4.17 -18.78 7.09
CA ASP A 74 -3.46 -19.16 8.32
C ASP A 74 -2.63 -17.98 8.86
N PHE A 75 -2.19 -17.09 7.96
CA PHE A 75 -1.51 -15.86 8.31
C PHE A 75 -2.50 -14.75 8.68
N ILE A 76 -3.43 -14.41 7.79
CA ILE A 76 -4.20 -13.17 7.92
C ILE A 76 -5.26 -13.22 9.03
N GLU A 77 -5.85 -14.37 9.33
CA GLU A 77 -6.89 -14.46 10.35
C GLU A 77 -6.42 -14.07 11.75
N PRO A 78 -5.32 -14.64 12.29
CA PRO A 78 -4.82 -14.23 13.60
C PRO A 78 -4.33 -12.78 13.60
N GLU A 79 -3.62 -12.34 12.56
CA GLU A 79 -3.07 -10.98 12.46
C GLU A 79 -4.18 -9.94 12.41
N PHE A 80 -5.22 -10.15 11.61
CA PHE A 80 -6.36 -9.23 11.54
C PHE A 80 -7.16 -9.17 12.85
N LYS A 81 -7.32 -10.31 13.51
CA LYS A 81 -7.96 -10.37 14.83
C LYS A 81 -7.18 -9.57 15.89
N ASP A 82 -5.86 -9.70 15.89
CA ASP A 82 -5.02 -8.98 16.83
C ASP A 82 -4.94 -7.49 16.48
N TYR A 83 -4.95 -7.14 15.20
CA TYR A 83 -5.11 -5.76 14.73
C TYR A 83 -6.43 -5.13 15.25
N MET A 84 -7.56 -5.82 15.10
CA MET A 84 -8.84 -5.33 15.62
C MET A 84 -8.79 -5.13 17.14
N LYS A 85 -8.22 -6.07 17.90
CA LYS A 85 -8.04 -5.94 19.35
C LYS A 85 -7.18 -4.74 19.71
N LEU A 86 -6.05 -4.55 19.01
CA LEU A 86 -5.17 -3.42 19.22
C LEU A 86 -5.89 -2.10 19.00
N MET A 87 -6.62 -1.95 17.88
CA MET A 87 -7.39 -0.75 17.59
C MET A 87 -8.46 -0.49 18.67
N ASN A 88 -9.25 -1.50 19.00
CA ASN A 88 -10.29 -1.39 20.02
C ASN A 88 -9.72 -1.05 21.40
N SER A 89 -8.56 -1.59 21.78
CA SER A 89 -7.88 -1.27 23.06
C SER A 89 -7.48 0.20 23.18
N ARG A 90 -7.37 0.90 22.05
CA ARG A 90 -7.08 2.34 21.97
C ARG A 90 -8.34 3.19 21.74
N GLY A 91 -9.53 2.59 21.84
CA GLY A 91 -10.81 3.26 21.60
C GLY A 91 -11.12 3.51 20.11
N VAL A 92 -10.32 2.98 19.18
CA VAL A 92 -10.57 3.10 17.74
C VAL A 92 -11.61 2.07 17.33
N THR A 93 -12.73 2.54 16.78
CA THR A 93 -13.86 1.71 16.31
C THR A 93 -14.04 1.75 14.79
N THR A 94 -13.34 2.65 14.11
CA THR A 94 -13.44 2.82 12.66
C THR A 94 -12.07 3.18 12.10
N VAL A 95 -11.69 2.54 11.01
CA VAL A 95 -10.48 2.85 10.25
C VAL A 95 -10.84 3.15 8.80
N LYS A 96 -9.99 3.93 8.14
CA LYS A 96 -10.06 4.18 6.70
C LYS A 96 -8.78 3.66 6.06
N GLU A 97 -8.94 2.68 5.18
CA GLU A 97 -7.85 2.12 4.40
C GLU A 97 -7.77 2.85 3.05
N MET A 98 -6.61 3.38 2.75
CA MET A 98 -6.45 4.34 1.65
C MET A 98 -6.05 3.71 0.31
N GLY A 99 -5.71 2.42 0.26
CA GLY A 99 -5.21 1.79 -0.94
C GLY A 99 -5.57 0.30 -1.04
N PHE A 100 -6.85 0.01 -1.20
CA PHE A 100 -7.36 -1.35 -1.15
C PHE A 100 -8.01 -1.75 -2.48
N ASP A 101 -7.19 -2.17 -3.42
CA ASP A 101 -7.65 -2.58 -4.74
C ASP A 101 -7.98 -4.08 -4.81
N ASP A 102 -8.75 -4.49 -5.82
CA ASP A 102 -9.24 -5.84 -5.97
C ASP A 102 -8.14 -6.89 -6.20
N PHE A 103 -6.99 -6.49 -6.73
CA PHE A 103 -5.86 -7.39 -6.92
C PHE A 103 -5.24 -7.90 -5.61
N TYR A 104 -5.49 -7.24 -4.48
CA TYR A 104 -5.07 -7.76 -3.17
C TYR A 104 -5.90 -8.95 -2.69
N GLY A 105 -7.14 -9.11 -3.16
CA GLY A 105 -8.04 -10.20 -2.78
C GLY A 105 -8.61 -10.10 -1.37
N PHE A 106 -8.24 -9.11 -0.59
CA PHE A 106 -8.63 -8.95 0.81
C PHE A 106 -10.10 -8.52 1.00
N ASP A 107 -10.70 -7.98 -0.02
CA ASP A 107 -12.11 -7.63 -0.05
C ASP A 107 -13.02 -8.85 0.21
N SER A 108 -12.67 -10.01 -0.30
CA SER A 108 -13.40 -11.26 -0.06
C SER A 108 -13.26 -11.74 1.39
N PHE A 109 -12.10 -11.56 2.01
CA PHE A 109 -11.90 -11.84 3.43
C PHE A 109 -12.77 -10.93 4.29
N LEU A 110 -12.76 -9.62 4.06
CA LEU A 110 -13.59 -8.66 4.80
C LEU A 110 -15.08 -8.96 4.65
N LYS A 111 -15.52 -9.32 3.44
CA LYS A 111 -16.92 -9.69 3.17
C LYS A 111 -17.34 -10.91 3.98
N GLU A 112 -16.52 -11.95 3.99
CA GLU A 112 -16.76 -13.15 4.78
C GLU A 112 -16.85 -12.84 6.27
N LYS A 113 -15.92 -12.04 6.81
CA LYS A 113 -15.90 -11.65 8.22
C LYS A 113 -17.13 -10.80 8.61
N GLU A 114 -17.58 -9.93 7.73
CA GLU A 114 -18.81 -9.16 7.94
C GLU A 114 -20.05 -10.06 7.99
N GLU A 115 -20.19 -10.99 7.03
CA GLU A 115 -21.31 -11.94 6.96
C GLU A 115 -21.36 -12.85 8.20
N LYS A 116 -20.21 -13.26 8.70
CA LYS A 116 -20.10 -14.06 9.94
C LYS A 116 -20.26 -13.24 11.22
N LYS A 117 -20.38 -11.92 11.13
CA LYS A 117 -20.45 -10.98 12.27
C LYS A 117 -19.22 -11.05 13.20
N GLU A 118 -18.05 -11.26 12.60
CA GLU A 118 -16.79 -11.39 13.32
C GLU A 118 -15.99 -10.08 13.37
N LEU A 119 -16.53 -8.98 12.84
CA LEU A 119 -15.89 -7.66 12.86
C LEU A 119 -16.28 -6.86 14.09
N SER A 120 -15.29 -6.31 14.78
CA SER A 120 -15.45 -5.33 15.86
C SER A 120 -14.92 -3.94 15.48
N LEU A 121 -14.38 -3.81 14.28
CA LEU A 121 -13.77 -2.59 13.71
C LEU A 121 -14.43 -2.31 12.37
N ARG A 122 -14.96 -1.12 12.17
CA ARG A 122 -15.46 -0.69 10.86
C ARG A 122 -14.29 -0.35 9.96
N THR A 123 -14.32 -0.86 8.74
CA THR A 123 -13.30 -0.61 7.72
C THR A 123 -13.91 0.07 6.52
N PHE A 124 -13.59 1.33 6.32
CA PHE A 124 -13.92 2.05 5.11
C PHE A 124 -12.68 2.08 4.22
N PHE A 125 -12.79 1.53 3.03
CA PHE A 125 -11.65 1.41 2.13
C PHE A 125 -11.85 2.20 0.84
N MET A 126 -10.74 2.57 0.24
CA MET A 126 -10.67 3.29 -1.03
C MET A 126 -9.82 2.51 -2.02
N SER A 127 -10.06 2.70 -3.31
CA SER A 127 -9.12 2.30 -4.35
C SER A 127 -8.03 3.36 -4.52
N GLN A 128 -6.79 2.92 -4.66
CA GLN A 128 -5.66 3.79 -4.97
C GLN A 128 -5.03 3.32 -6.29
N PRO A 129 -5.45 3.89 -7.43
CA PRO A 129 -4.90 3.51 -8.71
C PRO A 129 -3.42 3.88 -8.80
N VAL A 130 -2.63 2.96 -9.34
CA VAL A 130 -1.19 3.15 -9.57
C VAL A 130 -0.96 3.16 -11.07
N GLY A 131 -0.51 4.31 -11.59
CA GLY A 131 -0.16 4.49 -13.01
C GLY A 131 -1.35 4.76 -13.94
N GLU A 132 -2.47 4.08 -13.76
CA GLU A 132 -3.71 4.28 -14.53
C GLU A 132 -4.68 5.21 -13.80
N GLY A 133 -5.73 5.67 -14.50
CA GLY A 133 -6.78 6.47 -13.91
C GLY A 133 -7.68 5.68 -12.96
N ILE A 134 -8.60 6.37 -12.28
CA ILE A 134 -9.58 5.73 -11.39
C ILE A 134 -10.50 4.77 -12.17
N ASN A 135 -10.78 3.61 -11.59
CA ASN A 135 -11.65 2.60 -12.18
C ASN A 135 -13.07 2.69 -11.59
N ILE A 136 -13.94 3.39 -12.29
CA ILE A 136 -15.34 3.62 -11.86
C ILE A 136 -16.12 2.30 -11.75
N GLU A 137 -15.91 1.38 -12.65
CA GLU A 137 -16.62 0.08 -12.63
C GLU A 137 -16.18 -0.78 -11.42
N HIS A 138 -14.90 -0.72 -11.04
CA HIS A 138 -14.43 -1.32 -9.79
C HIS A 138 -15.17 -0.70 -8.59
N GLY A 139 -15.23 0.63 -8.51
CA GLY A 139 -15.92 1.32 -7.43
C GLY A 139 -17.41 0.96 -7.33
N LYS A 140 -18.11 0.87 -8.46
CA LYS A 140 -19.52 0.43 -8.51
C LYS A 140 -19.68 -0.99 -7.98
N ARG A 141 -18.83 -1.94 -8.43
CA ARG A 141 -18.84 -3.32 -7.92
C ARG A 141 -18.59 -3.38 -6.41
N MET A 142 -17.62 -2.62 -5.91
CA MET A 142 -17.31 -2.59 -4.46
C MET A 142 -18.44 -1.96 -3.66
N ARG A 143 -19.05 -0.89 -4.14
CA ARG A 143 -20.22 -0.28 -3.50
C ARG A 143 -21.40 -1.25 -3.45
N GLU A 144 -21.64 -2.01 -4.48
CA GLU A 144 -22.69 -3.04 -4.53
C GLU A 144 -22.37 -4.22 -3.59
N LYS A 145 -21.11 -4.66 -3.58
CA LYS A 145 -20.64 -5.77 -2.74
C LYS A 145 -20.74 -5.48 -1.25
N PHE A 146 -20.47 -4.23 -0.83
CA PHE A 146 -20.36 -3.82 0.57
C PHE A 146 -21.50 -2.87 0.97
N GLN A 147 -22.64 -3.43 1.35
CA GLN A 147 -23.84 -2.72 1.81
C GLN A 147 -24.04 -2.82 3.33
N GLY A 148 -23.13 -3.49 4.05
CA GLY A 148 -23.22 -3.72 5.49
C GLY A 148 -22.82 -2.52 6.34
N ASP A 149 -22.77 -2.74 7.66
CA ASP A 149 -22.47 -1.71 8.63
C ASP A 149 -20.98 -1.58 8.96
N PHE A 150 -20.20 -2.63 8.67
CA PHE A 150 -18.80 -2.70 9.06
C PHE A 150 -17.82 -2.45 7.92
N VAL A 151 -18.15 -2.87 6.70
CA VAL A 151 -17.25 -2.69 5.55
C VAL A 151 -17.92 -1.87 4.47
N ARG A 152 -17.27 -0.79 4.00
CA ARG A 152 -17.79 0.05 2.93
C ARG A 152 -16.69 0.54 2.02
N PHE A 153 -17.01 0.57 0.74
CA PHE A 153 -16.20 1.30 -0.24
C PHE A 153 -16.52 2.80 -0.15
N SER A 154 -15.51 3.62 0.11
CA SER A 154 -15.67 5.05 0.36
C SER A 154 -15.17 5.96 -0.79
N GLY A 155 -14.69 5.39 -1.88
CA GLY A 155 -14.26 6.15 -3.05
C GLY A 155 -12.81 5.88 -3.45
N TYR A 156 -12.13 6.92 -3.93
CA TYR A 156 -10.78 6.82 -4.48
C TYR A 156 -9.79 7.67 -3.69
N ASN A 157 -8.57 7.21 -3.61
CA ASN A 157 -7.42 7.94 -3.11
C ASN A 157 -6.39 8.09 -4.20
N ARG A 158 -5.90 9.28 -4.45
CA ARG A 158 -4.85 9.53 -5.43
C ARG A 158 -3.64 10.16 -4.75
N MET A 159 -2.48 9.56 -4.95
CA MET A 159 -1.21 10.21 -4.60
C MET A 159 -0.90 11.25 -5.69
N THR A 160 -0.95 12.52 -5.32
CA THR A 160 -0.78 13.64 -6.25
C THR A 160 0.65 14.12 -6.34
N ASP A 161 1.37 14.03 -5.24
CA ASP A 161 2.76 14.45 -5.08
C ASP A 161 3.54 13.40 -4.27
N GLY A 162 4.69 13.77 -3.72
CA GLY A 162 5.52 12.89 -2.91
C GLY A 162 5.77 13.43 -1.51
N THR A 163 6.82 12.91 -0.84
CA THR A 163 7.14 13.32 0.52
C THR A 163 7.99 14.60 0.53
N VAL A 164 7.82 15.41 1.59
CA VAL A 164 8.65 16.60 1.83
C VAL A 164 10.14 16.20 1.96
N ALA A 165 10.44 15.10 2.64
CA ALA A 165 11.81 14.63 2.84
C ALA A 165 12.54 14.28 1.52
N SER A 166 11.81 13.90 0.47
CA SER A 166 12.35 13.63 -0.87
C SER A 166 12.24 14.82 -1.83
N THR A 167 11.86 16.00 -1.34
CA THR A 167 11.58 17.21 -2.12
C THR A 167 10.49 17.07 -3.19
N LYS A 168 9.66 16.05 -3.06
CA LYS A 168 8.56 15.73 -3.99
C LYS A 168 7.19 16.23 -3.52
N GLY A 169 7.11 16.73 -2.27
CA GLY A 169 5.90 17.41 -1.79
C GLY A 169 5.76 18.75 -2.48
N ASP A 170 4.56 19.09 -2.96
CA ASP A 170 4.28 20.35 -3.65
C ASP A 170 3.95 21.44 -2.61
N LEU A 171 4.94 22.25 -2.29
CA LEU A 171 4.87 23.25 -1.22
C LEU A 171 4.48 24.62 -1.76
N LEU A 172 3.79 25.40 -0.95
CA LEU A 172 3.48 26.81 -1.26
C LEU A 172 4.75 27.69 -1.29
N GLU A 173 5.68 27.41 -0.38
CA GLU A 173 6.98 28.09 -0.32
C GLU A 173 8.07 27.17 -0.86
N PRO A 174 9.14 27.71 -1.45
CA PRO A 174 10.24 26.88 -1.94
C PRO A 174 10.92 26.11 -0.81
N TYR A 175 11.50 24.96 -1.16
CA TYR A 175 12.41 24.24 -0.26
C TYR A 175 13.59 25.13 0.13
N GLU A 176 14.00 25.06 1.40
CA GLU A 176 15.07 25.87 1.95
C GLU A 176 16.36 25.83 1.11
N GLY A 177 16.91 26.99 0.80
CA GLY A 177 18.10 27.14 -0.03
C GLY A 177 17.89 26.90 -1.53
N THR A 178 16.64 26.79 -2.00
CA THR A 178 16.29 26.59 -3.41
C THR A 178 15.20 27.54 -3.88
N ASN A 179 14.92 27.55 -5.19
CA ASN A 179 13.72 28.19 -5.77
C ASN A 179 12.68 27.13 -6.19
N MET A 180 12.80 25.89 -5.70
CA MET A 180 12.00 24.76 -6.14
C MET A 180 10.89 24.48 -5.14
N HIS A 181 9.66 24.38 -5.60
CA HIS A 181 8.47 24.04 -4.81
C HIS A 181 8.20 22.53 -4.78
N CYS A 182 8.56 21.83 -5.85
CA CYS A 182 8.42 20.39 -6.03
C CYS A 182 9.48 19.88 -7.00
N SER A 183 10.09 18.73 -6.73
CA SER A 183 11.08 18.11 -7.64
C SER A 183 10.46 17.23 -8.72
N ILE A 184 9.13 17.02 -8.68
CA ILE A 184 8.37 16.32 -9.71
C ILE A 184 7.31 17.22 -10.29
N GLN A 185 6.83 16.88 -11.48
CA GLN A 185 5.71 17.58 -12.07
C GLN A 185 4.40 16.94 -11.59
N VAL A 186 3.56 17.75 -10.94
CA VAL A 186 2.20 17.34 -10.55
C VAL A 186 1.25 17.54 -11.74
N ASP A 187 0.52 16.49 -12.11
CA ASP A 187 -0.45 16.55 -13.22
C ASP A 187 -1.83 17.00 -12.72
N TYR A 188 -1.96 18.30 -12.46
CA TYR A 188 -3.23 18.90 -12.03
C TYR A 188 -4.40 18.66 -12.99
N PRO A 189 -4.25 18.77 -14.33
CA PRO A 189 -5.33 18.49 -15.27
C PRO A 189 -5.86 17.06 -15.17
N MET A 190 -4.99 16.08 -14.94
CA MET A 190 -5.39 14.69 -14.73
C MET A 190 -6.17 14.54 -13.41
N ILE A 191 -5.67 15.14 -12.33
CA ILE A 191 -6.32 15.10 -11.01
C ILE A 191 -7.72 15.70 -11.09
N GLU A 192 -7.87 16.87 -11.70
CA GLU A 192 -9.16 17.53 -11.90
C GLU A 192 -10.15 16.65 -12.66
N LYS A 193 -9.70 16.03 -13.74
CA LYS A 193 -10.50 15.10 -14.53
C LYS A 193 -10.96 13.87 -13.71
N GLU A 194 -10.08 13.29 -12.89
CA GLU A 194 -10.41 12.16 -12.05
C GLU A 194 -11.42 12.55 -10.96
N VAL A 195 -11.26 13.72 -10.35
CA VAL A 195 -12.20 14.26 -9.35
C VAL A 195 -13.57 14.46 -9.97
N GLN A 196 -13.66 15.10 -11.15
CA GLN A 196 -14.93 15.27 -11.88
C GLN A 196 -15.57 13.92 -12.21
N LEU A 197 -14.80 12.97 -12.72
CA LEU A 197 -15.30 11.63 -13.05
C LEU A 197 -15.83 10.89 -11.80
N ALA A 198 -15.14 11.01 -10.67
CA ALA A 198 -15.59 10.42 -9.42
C ALA A 198 -16.91 11.07 -8.95
N ASP A 199 -16.98 12.40 -8.94
CA ASP A 199 -18.16 13.16 -8.51
C ASP A 199 -19.39 12.85 -9.37
N GLU A 200 -19.26 12.84 -10.71
CA GLU A 200 -20.31 12.48 -11.66
C GLU A 200 -20.90 11.08 -11.42
N ASN A 201 -20.10 10.17 -10.86
CA ASN A 201 -20.52 8.82 -10.48
C ASN A 201 -20.87 8.67 -8.98
N GLY A 202 -20.94 9.78 -8.25
CA GLY A 202 -21.29 9.84 -6.84
C GLY A 202 -20.23 9.22 -5.91
N PHE A 203 -18.95 9.22 -6.31
CA PHE A 203 -17.81 8.86 -5.48
C PHE A 203 -17.12 10.11 -4.91
N ARG A 204 -16.24 9.86 -3.95
CA ARG A 204 -15.40 10.89 -3.31
C ARG A 204 -13.94 10.54 -3.45
#